data_2dfdac1b24b25a05a58df36160627d41
#
_entry.id   2dfdac1b24b25a05a58df36160627d41
#
_cell.length_a   1.000
_cell.length_b   1.000
_cell.length_c   1.000
_cell.angle_alpha   90.00
_cell.angle_beta   90.00
_cell.angle_gamma   90.00
#
_symmetry.space_group_name_H-M   'P 1'
#
loop_
_entity.id
_entity.type
_entity.pdbx_description
1 polymer ?
#
loop_
_entity_poly.entity_id
_entity_poly.type
_entity_poly.pdbx_seq_one_letter_code
_entity_poly.pdbx_strand_id
1 'polypeptide(L)'
;MTNSFFTSKFSRNSFLIACVVYLFSAYQSIGFYHADEHYQILEFANMKLGNSPAEELPWEYDKKIRSVVQVSFAMVVIGSLQQISITSPYVQALVLRCITVLFILLISTFFIRKTRYLFTDLKQEKWYILLSYFLWFLPFLSARFSSEIWSGVLFLWMISLYLEKDISKRNIFLMGFLAAVSFLVRFQIAFALFGFFSWLFFIKEESKRFYLKFSVAFIMVLILGFLLDSWFYETLTCTPFNYLNEFIASNDKANYGISPWYYYFEKIITFPTPFIGIPLFISLLFFFIKNPKNMFTWILVSFLFFHSIVGHKEERFMFPIVYMLPLILSLGYSKYIHNRKPKVIFRVVLALFFVVNFFLTFLMSVKGVGRGRLVIAAYIYEHYQNKEIDLIYTTKGYLFEDPSGPLHMNFYKQQKVNTLEVSNLCEISTILNENKNEKLVVIELGDLLLNNCLNMENAIFLKESLPIRKEWILTMNNLGFKTSKLDKMLLLYKFNERK
;
A
#
# COMPACT_ATOMS: atom_id res chain seq x y z
N MET A 1 -34.95 -12.96 -3.09
CA MET A 1 -34.17 -13.82 -4.00
C MET A 1 -32.69 -13.67 -3.65
N THR A 2 -32.17 -14.61 -2.88
CA THR A 2 -30.76 -14.69 -2.50
C THR A 2 -29.99 -15.43 -3.60
N ASN A 3 -29.99 -14.91 -4.83
CA ASN A 3 -29.06 -15.45 -5.82
C ASN A 3 -27.65 -15.20 -5.36
N SER A 4 -26.96 -16.27 -5.01
CA SER A 4 -25.55 -16.23 -4.61
C SER A 4 -24.78 -15.51 -5.72
N PHE A 5 -23.85 -14.62 -5.34
CA PHE A 5 -23.00 -13.89 -6.30
C PHE A 5 -22.26 -14.86 -7.23
N PHE A 6 -21.87 -16.00 -6.71
CA PHE A 6 -21.13 -17.04 -7.42
C PHE A 6 -22.01 -17.96 -8.30
N THR A 7 -23.34 -17.82 -8.31
CA THR A 7 -24.21 -18.55 -9.26
C THR A 7 -24.05 -18.05 -10.69
N SER A 8 -23.71 -16.77 -10.89
CA SER A 8 -23.33 -16.26 -12.20
C SER A 8 -21.92 -16.75 -12.57
N LYS A 9 -21.81 -17.48 -13.68
CA LYS A 9 -20.53 -17.92 -14.25
C LYS A 9 -19.57 -16.75 -14.46
N PHE A 10 -20.10 -15.59 -14.89
CA PHE A 10 -19.32 -14.39 -15.10
C PHE A 10 -18.69 -13.87 -13.79
N SER A 11 -19.49 -13.69 -12.74
CA SER A 11 -19.00 -13.18 -11.45
C SER A 11 -17.96 -14.11 -10.82
N ARG A 12 -18.20 -15.43 -10.89
CA ARG A 12 -17.27 -16.45 -10.41
C ARG A 12 -15.94 -16.41 -11.15
N ASN A 13 -15.99 -16.38 -12.49
CA ASN A 13 -14.77 -16.33 -13.30
C ASN A 13 -14.00 -15.04 -13.09
N SER A 14 -14.68 -13.88 -13.00
CA SER A 14 -14.04 -12.60 -12.68
C SER A 14 -13.34 -12.63 -11.32
N PHE A 15 -13.94 -13.22 -10.31
CA PHE A 15 -13.33 -13.41 -8.99
C PHE A 15 -12.08 -14.31 -9.06
N LEU A 16 -12.17 -15.45 -9.74
CA LEU A 16 -11.03 -16.37 -9.88
C LEU A 16 -9.86 -15.74 -10.61
N ILE A 17 -10.13 -15.00 -11.70
CA ILE A 17 -9.10 -14.24 -12.42
C ILE A 17 -8.51 -13.15 -11.52
N ALA A 18 -9.34 -12.46 -10.73
CA ALA A 18 -8.84 -11.49 -9.76
C ALA A 18 -7.93 -12.13 -8.71
N CYS A 19 -8.28 -13.31 -8.17
CA CYS A 19 -7.40 -14.06 -7.27
C CYS A 19 -6.02 -14.31 -7.88
N VAL A 20 -5.97 -14.76 -9.13
CA VAL A 20 -4.69 -15.01 -9.83
C VAL A 20 -3.90 -13.71 -9.99
N VAL A 21 -4.51 -12.64 -10.51
CA VAL A 21 -3.84 -11.36 -10.73
C VAL A 21 -3.32 -10.74 -9.43
N TYR A 22 -4.12 -10.78 -8.38
CA TYR A 22 -3.76 -10.18 -7.08
C TYR A 22 -2.67 -10.97 -6.35
N LEU A 23 -2.77 -12.30 -6.34
CA LEU A 23 -1.73 -13.16 -5.75
C LEU A 23 -0.42 -13.04 -6.54
N PHE A 24 -0.48 -12.97 -7.86
CA PHE A 24 0.69 -12.70 -8.69
C PHE A 24 1.29 -11.33 -8.38
N SER A 25 0.48 -10.28 -8.25
CA SER A 25 0.94 -8.96 -7.82
C SER A 25 1.59 -9.00 -6.44
N ALA A 26 1.02 -9.75 -5.47
CA ALA A 26 1.59 -9.91 -4.14
C ALA A 26 2.96 -10.62 -4.18
N TYR A 27 3.11 -11.62 -5.03
CA TYR A 27 4.37 -12.33 -5.21
C TYR A 27 5.46 -11.44 -5.81
N GLN A 28 5.14 -10.70 -6.87
CA GLN A 28 6.11 -9.81 -7.56
C GLN A 28 6.42 -8.53 -6.78
N SER A 29 5.56 -8.14 -5.85
CA SER A 29 5.63 -6.88 -5.14
C SER A 29 6.60 -6.89 -3.96
N ILE A 30 7.86 -7.31 -4.17
CA ILE A 30 8.90 -7.28 -3.16
C ILE A 30 9.19 -5.82 -2.77
N GLY A 31 9.18 -5.56 -1.46
CA GLY A 31 9.45 -4.24 -0.89
C GLY A 31 8.18 -3.47 -0.52
N PHE A 32 8.30 -2.16 -0.42
CA PHE A 32 7.25 -1.25 -0.01
C PHE A 32 7.13 -0.08 -0.98
N TYR A 33 5.93 0.45 -1.11
CA TYR A 33 5.64 1.62 -1.95
C TYR A 33 5.92 2.92 -1.20
N HIS A 34 5.53 2.98 0.06
CA HIS A 34 5.84 4.05 1.00
C HIS A 34 6.60 3.52 2.22
N ALA A 35 7.47 4.32 2.79
CA ALA A 35 8.28 3.99 3.95
C ALA A 35 7.45 3.47 5.13
N ASP A 36 6.31 4.08 5.41
CA ASP A 36 5.42 3.72 6.52
C ASP A 36 4.95 2.25 6.48
N GLU A 37 4.79 1.65 5.26
CA GLU A 37 4.40 0.23 5.13
C GLU A 37 5.41 -0.71 5.78
N HIS A 38 6.67 -0.31 5.77
CA HIS A 38 7.78 -1.09 6.29
C HIS A 38 8.15 -0.64 7.71
N TYR A 39 8.54 0.62 7.86
CA TYR A 39 9.15 1.12 9.08
C TYR A 39 8.20 1.20 10.27
N GLN A 40 6.93 1.55 10.04
CA GLN A 40 5.95 1.67 11.12
C GLN A 40 5.23 0.35 11.44
N ILE A 41 5.40 -0.70 10.62
CA ILE A 41 4.70 -1.97 10.82
C ILE A 41 5.70 -3.11 10.99
N LEU A 42 6.55 -3.37 9.97
CA LEU A 42 7.43 -4.53 9.99
C LEU A 42 8.61 -4.34 10.92
N GLU A 43 9.24 -3.16 10.96
CA GLU A 43 10.34 -2.89 11.89
C GLU A 43 9.86 -2.82 13.34
N PHE A 44 8.67 -2.26 13.61
CA PHE A 44 8.07 -2.30 14.94
C PHE A 44 7.79 -3.74 15.39
N ALA A 45 7.24 -4.57 14.50
CA ALA A 45 7.02 -5.99 14.78
C ALA A 45 8.34 -6.74 15.03
N ASN A 46 9.34 -6.48 14.20
CA ASN A 46 10.66 -7.09 14.27
C ASN A 46 11.39 -6.76 15.58
N MET A 47 11.33 -5.50 15.99
CA MET A 47 11.87 -5.06 17.28
C MET A 47 11.19 -5.76 18.47
N LYS A 48 9.86 -5.79 18.50
CA LYS A 48 9.13 -6.41 19.62
C LYS A 48 9.27 -7.93 19.66
N LEU A 49 9.62 -8.56 18.53
CA LEU A 49 10.04 -9.97 18.47
C LEU A 49 11.50 -10.20 18.89
N GLY A 50 12.24 -9.15 19.25
CA GLY A 50 13.62 -9.25 19.75
C GLY A 50 14.70 -9.35 18.67
N ASN A 51 14.39 -9.01 17.40
CA ASN A 51 15.32 -9.15 16.28
C ASN A 51 16.04 -7.86 15.90
N SER A 52 15.65 -6.70 16.44
CA SER A 52 16.29 -5.40 16.19
C SER A 52 16.21 -4.49 17.41
N PRO A 53 17.17 -3.55 17.60
CA PRO A 53 17.14 -2.61 18.70
C PRO A 53 16.09 -1.52 18.48
N ALA A 54 15.59 -0.93 19.58
CA ALA A 54 14.58 0.12 19.52
C ALA A 54 15.12 1.46 19.01
N GLU A 55 16.43 1.71 19.22
CA GLU A 55 17.13 2.92 18.84
C GLU A 55 17.23 3.12 17.31
N GLU A 56 17.06 2.06 16.53
CA GLU A 56 17.08 2.08 15.07
C GLU A 56 15.69 2.23 14.45
N LEU A 57 14.66 2.39 15.28
CA LEU A 57 13.29 2.63 14.81
C LEU A 57 13.09 4.08 14.37
N PRO A 58 12.10 4.35 13.52
CA PRO A 58 11.78 5.72 13.11
C PRO A 58 11.25 6.54 14.28
N TRP A 59 11.39 7.85 14.20
CA TRP A 59 11.02 8.85 15.21
C TRP A 59 9.59 8.71 15.74
N GLU A 60 8.67 8.15 14.95
CA GLU A 60 7.28 7.88 15.35
C GLU A 60 7.18 6.91 16.53
N TYR A 61 8.18 6.04 16.71
CA TYR A 61 8.25 5.14 17.84
C TYR A 61 8.46 5.93 19.16
N ASP A 62 9.41 6.84 19.20
CA ASP A 62 9.70 7.67 20.37
C ASP A 62 8.53 8.57 20.73
N LYS A 63 7.84 9.10 19.73
CA LYS A 63 6.63 9.93 19.91
C LYS A 63 5.39 9.12 20.26
N LYS A 64 5.41 7.78 20.11
CA LYS A 64 4.29 6.87 20.40
C LYS A 64 2.99 7.30 19.72
N ILE A 65 3.10 7.67 18.42
CA ILE A 65 1.99 8.23 17.63
C ILE A 65 1.30 7.22 16.73
N ARG A 66 1.72 5.95 16.76
CA ARG A 66 1.14 4.88 15.93
C ARG A 66 0.53 3.80 16.81
N SER A 67 -0.76 3.49 16.59
CA SER A 67 -1.36 2.34 17.23
C SER A 67 -0.77 1.06 16.67
N VAL A 68 -0.51 0.12 17.57
CA VAL A 68 0.18 -1.14 17.24
C VAL A 68 -0.77 -2.29 16.90
N VAL A 69 -2.03 -2.00 16.65
CA VAL A 69 -3.03 -3.03 16.27
C VAL A 69 -2.59 -3.81 15.03
N GLN A 70 -2.15 -3.13 13.97
CA GLN A 70 -1.65 -3.80 12.76
C GLN A 70 -0.26 -4.41 12.96
N VAL A 71 0.59 -3.77 13.76
CA VAL A 71 1.89 -4.32 14.19
C VAL A 71 1.71 -5.64 14.91
N SER A 72 0.77 -5.70 15.86
CA SER A 72 0.47 -6.94 16.63
C SER A 72 -0.04 -8.06 15.72
N PHE A 73 -0.84 -7.73 14.70
CA PHE A 73 -1.23 -8.71 13.69
C PHE A 73 0.00 -9.24 12.92
N ALA A 74 0.92 -8.36 12.51
CA ALA A 74 2.17 -8.77 11.86
C ALA A 74 3.01 -9.67 12.79
N MET A 75 3.15 -9.31 14.07
CA MET A 75 3.86 -10.11 15.07
C MET A 75 3.28 -11.52 15.21
N VAL A 76 1.95 -11.64 15.28
CA VAL A 76 1.29 -12.97 15.37
C VAL A 76 1.60 -13.80 14.13
N VAL A 77 1.50 -13.23 12.93
CA VAL A 77 1.78 -13.95 11.69
C VAL A 77 3.26 -14.36 11.62
N ILE A 78 4.18 -13.41 11.84
CA ILE A 78 5.63 -13.65 11.78
C ILE A 78 6.04 -14.68 12.84
N GLY A 79 5.62 -14.50 14.09
CA GLY A 79 5.93 -15.42 15.18
C GLY A 79 5.39 -16.82 14.93
N SER A 80 4.17 -16.95 14.39
CA SER A 80 3.61 -18.26 14.01
C SER A 80 4.42 -18.95 12.90
N LEU A 81 4.90 -18.19 11.91
CA LEU A 81 5.75 -18.71 10.84
C LEU A 81 7.12 -19.16 11.38
N GLN A 82 7.70 -18.40 12.31
CA GLN A 82 8.96 -18.75 12.97
C GLN A 82 8.84 -20.05 13.77
N GLN A 83 7.73 -20.27 14.48
CA GLN A 83 7.47 -21.50 15.22
C GLN A 83 7.46 -22.76 14.32
N ILE A 84 7.07 -22.62 13.07
CA ILE A 84 7.12 -23.71 12.06
C ILE A 84 8.38 -23.64 11.18
N SER A 85 9.44 -23.00 11.68
CA SER A 85 10.75 -22.88 11.04
C SER A 85 10.77 -22.10 9.71
N ILE A 86 9.76 -21.27 9.43
CA ILE A 86 9.76 -20.34 8.31
C ILE A 86 10.36 -19.01 8.79
N THR A 87 11.68 -18.91 8.73
CA THR A 87 12.45 -17.75 9.24
C THR A 87 12.76 -16.70 8.17
N SER A 88 12.59 -17.02 6.87
CA SER A 88 12.85 -16.07 5.79
C SER A 88 11.95 -14.83 5.87
N PRO A 89 12.51 -13.62 6.04
CA PRO A 89 11.71 -12.38 6.10
C PRO A 89 10.98 -12.09 4.78
N TYR A 90 11.52 -12.55 3.67
CA TYR A 90 10.89 -12.41 2.34
C TYR A 90 9.63 -13.26 2.23
N VAL A 91 9.66 -14.49 2.76
CA VAL A 91 8.49 -15.38 2.83
C VAL A 91 7.47 -14.84 3.82
N GLN A 92 7.91 -14.38 4.99
CA GLN A 92 7.03 -13.77 6.01
C GLN A 92 6.29 -12.54 5.45
N ALA A 93 7.01 -11.63 4.77
CA ALA A 93 6.41 -10.48 4.11
C ALA A 93 5.46 -10.90 2.95
N LEU A 94 5.79 -11.96 2.19
CA LEU A 94 4.91 -12.50 1.16
C LEU A 94 3.61 -13.03 1.76
N VAL A 95 3.66 -13.77 2.86
CA VAL A 95 2.47 -14.27 3.56
C VAL A 95 1.57 -13.13 4.01
N LEU A 96 2.12 -12.06 4.60
CA LEU A 96 1.36 -10.87 4.98
C LEU A 96 0.67 -10.21 3.77
N ARG A 97 1.36 -10.10 2.63
CA ARG A 97 0.77 -9.59 1.37
C ARG A 97 -0.34 -10.51 0.84
N CYS A 98 -0.15 -11.82 0.89
CA CYS A 98 -1.15 -12.79 0.46
C CYS A 98 -2.42 -12.74 1.35
N ILE A 99 -2.25 -12.66 2.67
CA ILE A 99 -3.38 -12.46 3.60
C ILE A 99 -4.12 -11.16 3.26
N THR A 100 -3.40 -10.07 3.03
CA THR A 100 -3.99 -8.78 2.65
C THR A 100 -4.81 -8.88 1.38
N VAL A 101 -4.25 -9.47 0.32
CA VAL A 101 -4.92 -9.67 -0.96
C VAL A 101 -6.21 -10.48 -0.81
N LEU A 102 -6.16 -11.61 -0.09
CA LEU A 102 -7.33 -12.47 0.11
C LEU A 102 -8.41 -11.75 0.92
N PHE A 103 -8.02 -11.04 1.97
CA PHE A 103 -8.93 -10.24 2.79
C PHE A 103 -9.64 -9.17 1.94
N ILE A 104 -8.89 -8.42 1.13
CA ILE A 104 -9.44 -7.38 0.24
C ILE A 104 -10.40 -7.99 -0.79
N LEU A 105 -10.03 -9.09 -1.45
CA LEU A 105 -10.90 -9.74 -2.44
C LEU A 105 -12.21 -10.22 -1.83
N LEU A 106 -12.18 -10.78 -0.62
CA LEU A 106 -13.37 -11.21 0.10
C LEU A 106 -14.29 -10.01 0.42
N ILE A 107 -13.73 -8.93 0.98
CA ILE A 107 -14.51 -7.76 1.37
C ILE A 107 -15.02 -6.98 0.14
N SER A 108 -14.20 -6.81 -0.88
CA SER A 108 -14.63 -6.19 -2.15
C SER A 108 -15.75 -6.98 -2.81
N THR A 109 -15.67 -8.32 -2.81
CA THR A 109 -16.74 -9.18 -3.31
C THR A 109 -18.02 -9.02 -2.48
N PHE A 110 -17.90 -8.91 -1.16
CA PHE A 110 -19.04 -8.67 -0.28
C PHE A 110 -19.67 -7.30 -0.58
N PHE A 111 -18.87 -6.26 -0.76
CA PHE A 111 -19.33 -4.92 -1.15
C PHE A 111 -20.02 -4.92 -2.52
N ILE A 112 -19.42 -5.55 -3.53
CA ILE A 112 -20.04 -5.70 -4.87
C ILE A 112 -21.42 -6.39 -4.76
N ARG A 113 -21.53 -7.46 -3.97
CA ARG A 113 -22.83 -8.15 -3.74
C ARG A 113 -23.88 -7.23 -3.16
N LYS A 114 -23.49 -6.32 -2.25
CA LYS A 114 -24.40 -5.38 -1.59
C LYS A 114 -24.77 -4.18 -2.45
N THR A 115 -24.03 -3.89 -3.51
CA THR A 115 -24.21 -2.68 -4.33
C THR A 115 -24.64 -2.96 -5.78
N ARG A 116 -24.46 -4.18 -6.29
CA ARG A 116 -24.77 -4.53 -7.68
C ARG A 116 -26.23 -4.30 -8.09
N TYR A 117 -27.18 -4.36 -7.13
CA TYR A 117 -28.59 -4.10 -7.39
C TYR A 117 -28.89 -2.66 -7.82
N LEU A 118 -27.92 -1.75 -7.65
CA LEU A 118 -28.02 -0.36 -8.14
C LEU A 118 -27.95 -0.27 -9.67
N PHE A 119 -27.56 -1.37 -10.33
CA PHE A 119 -27.50 -1.48 -11.79
C PHE A 119 -28.67 -2.32 -12.28
N THR A 120 -29.51 -1.75 -13.14
CA THR A 120 -30.69 -2.41 -13.73
C THR A 120 -30.34 -3.19 -14.99
N ASP A 121 -29.26 -2.80 -15.69
CA ASP A 121 -28.77 -3.46 -16.89
C ASP A 121 -27.61 -4.41 -16.55
N LEU A 122 -27.75 -5.68 -16.97
CA LEU A 122 -26.73 -6.72 -16.78
C LEU A 122 -25.37 -6.37 -17.37
N LYS A 123 -25.33 -5.59 -18.46
CA LYS A 123 -24.07 -5.16 -19.06
C LYS A 123 -23.34 -4.15 -18.15
N GLN A 124 -24.09 -3.22 -17.54
CA GLN A 124 -23.54 -2.25 -16.59
C GLN A 124 -23.07 -2.95 -15.31
N GLU A 125 -23.84 -3.92 -14.78
CA GLU A 125 -23.44 -4.75 -13.65
C GLU A 125 -22.12 -5.47 -13.93
N LYS A 126 -21.97 -6.09 -15.11
CA LYS A 126 -20.73 -6.77 -15.50
C LYS A 126 -19.54 -5.80 -15.56
N TRP A 127 -19.72 -4.61 -16.11
CA TRP A 127 -18.66 -3.58 -16.12
C TRP A 127 -18.28 -3.13 -14.72
N TYR A 128 -19.26 -2.93 -13.85
CA TYR A 128 -19.01 -2.61 -12.44
C TYR A 128 -18.18 -3.70 -11.74
N ILE A 129 -18.53 -4.98 -11.93
CA ILE A 129 -17.75 -6.10 -11.38
C ILE A 129 -16.29 -6.08 -11.90
N LEU A 130 -16.10 -5.91 -13.20
CA LEU A 130 -14.75 -5.86 -13.79
C LEU A 130 -13.95 -4.67 -13.27
N LEU A 131 -14.53 -3.48 -13.22
CA LEU A 131 -13.84 -2.28 -12.71
C LEU A 131 -13.50 -2.42 -11.21
N SER A 132 -14.36 -3.08 -10.44
CA SER A 132 -14.12 -3.30 -9.01
C SER A 132 -12.95 -4.25 -8.72
N TYR A 133 -12.58 -5.10 -9.67
CA TYR A 133 -11.41 -5.96 -9.52
C TYR A 133 -10.20 -5.48 -10.32
N PHE A 134 -10.39 -4.84 -11.48
CA PHE A 134 -9.32 -4.65 -12.46
C PHE A 134 -9.05 -3.18 -12.84
N LEU A 135 -9.51 -2.20 -12.08
CA LEU A 135 -8.87 -0.89 -12.15
C LEU A 135 -7.42 -1.03 -11.69
N TRP A 136 -6.47 -0.65 -12.53
CA TRP A 136 -5.06 -1.01 -12.41
C TRP A 136 -4.45 -0.76 -11.02
N PHE A 137 -4.86 0.32 -10.37
CA PHE A 137 -4.36 0.66 -9.03
C PHE A 137 -4.91 -0.26 -7.92
N LEU A 138 -6.03 -0.97 -8.13
CA LEU A 138 -6.60 -1.86 -7.11
C LEU A 138 -5.73 -3.10 -6.88
N PRO A 139 -5.33 -3.92 -7.90
CA PRO A 139 -4.39 -5.02 -7.69
C PRO A 139 -3.06 -4.56 -7.10
N PHE A 140 -2.53 -3.43 -7.59
CA PHE A 140 -1.28 -2.85 -7.12
C PHE A 140 -1.33 -2.45 -5.64
N LEU A 141 -2.35 -1.69 -5.22
CA LEU A 141 -2.51 -1.25 -3.83
C LEU A 141 -2.88 -2.41 -2.90
N SER A 142 -3.66 -3.36 -3.38
CA SER A 142 -4.08 -4.53 -2.58
C SER A 142 -2.92 -5.44 -2.21
N ALA A 143 -1.82 -5.43 -2.94
CA ALA A 143 -0.61 -6.14 -2.59
C ALA A 143 0.22 -5.43 -1.50
N ARG A 144 -0.31 -4.37 -0.88
CA ARG A 144 0.38 -3.58 0.16
C ARG A 144 -0.17 -3.91 1.54
N PHE A 145 0.70 -4.36 2.45
CA PHE A 145 0.37 -4.52 3.86
C PHE A 145 0.53 -3.16 4.56
N SER A 146 -0.24 -2.16 4.12
CA SER A 146 -0.19 -0.79 4.64
C SER A 146 -1.39 -0.44 5.49
N SER A 147 -1.21 0.52 6.39
CA SER A 147 -2.25 0.98 7.30
C SER A 147 -3.43 1.63 6.56
N GLU A 148 -3.16 2.35 5.48
CA GLU A 148 -4.18 2.99 4.64
C GLU A 148 -5.11 1.95 4.02
N ILE A 149 -4.54 0.90 3.45
CA ILE A 149 -5.30 -0.16 2.77
C ILE A 149 -6.11 -0.98 3.77
N TRP A 150 -5.50 -1.39 4.88
CA TRP A 150 -6.20 -2.17 5.91
C TRP A 150 -7.33 -1.38 6.55
N SER A 151 -7.08 -0.12 6.91
CA SER A 151 -8.12 0.77 7.44
C SER A 151 -9.27 0.94 6.45
N GLY A 152 -8.98 1.20 5.17
CA GLY A 152 -9.99 1.36 4.14
C GLY A 152 -10.84 0.11 3.91
N VAL A 153 -10.24 -1.08 3.94
CA VAL A 153 -10.98 -2.35 3.75
C VAL A 153 -11.85 -2.69 4.96
N LEU A 154 -11.37 -2.45 6.18
CA LEU A 154 -12.18 -2.59 7.39
C LEU A 154 -13.39 -1.65 7.37
N PHE A 155 -13.19 -0.40 6.96
CA PHE A 155 -14.25 0.57 6.77
C PHE A 155 -15.23 0.12 5.66
N LEU A 156 -14.74 -0.38 4.53
CA LEU A 156 -15.57 -0.93 3.46
C LEU A 156 -16.42 -2.11 3.94
N TRP A 157 -15.87 -2.97 4.80
CA TRP A 157 -16.61 -4.07 5.41
C TRP A 157 -17.73 -3.55 6.30
N MET A 158 -17.44 -2.57 7.16
CA MET A 158 -18.44 -1.90 7.98
C MET A 158 -19.59 -1.33 7.13
N ILE A 159 -19.27 -0.60 6.05
CA ILE A 159 -20.27 -0.05 5.12
C ILE A 159 -21.07 -1.17 4.43
N SER A 160 -20.42 -2.27 4.06
CA SER A 160 -21.08 -3.42 3.43
C SER A 160 -22.10 -4.10 4.35
N LEU A 161 -21.83 -4.13 5.66
CA LEU A 161 -22.78 -4.60 6.67
C LEU A 161 -23.98 -3.66 6.83
N TYR A 162 -23.73 -2.35 6.77
CA TYR A 162 -24.81 -1.36 6.84
C TYR A 162 -25.76 -1.44 5.64
N LEU A 163 -25.28 -1.86 4.47
CA LEU A 163 -26.09 -2.03 3.26
C LEU A 163 -26.95 -3.30 3.27
N GLU A 164 -26.98 -4.05 4.37
CA GLU A 164 -27.94 -5.16 4.53
C GLU A 164 -29.36 -4.64 4.71
N LYS A 165 -30.34 -5.36 4.14
CA LYS A 165 -31.76 -4.96 4.22
C LYS A 165 -32.24 -4.90 5.67
N ASP A 166 -31.90 -5.94 6.45
CA ASP A 166 -32.25 -6.06 7.87
C ASP A 166 -30.97 -6.15 8.69
N ILE A 167 -30.59 -5.02 9.31
CA ILE A 167 -29.38 -4.94 10.09
C ILE A 167 -29.60 -5.61 11.47
N SER A 168 -29.02 -6.78 11.66
CA SER A 168 -29.12 -7.50 12.92
C SER A 168 -28.39 -6.76 14.06
N LYS A 169 -28.80 -7.03 15.30
CA LYS A 169 -28.11 -6.48 16.49
C LYS A 169 -26.61 -6.83 16.51
N ARG A 170 -26.28 -8.06 16.05
CA ARG A 170 -24.90 -8.54 15.91
C ARG A 170 -24.11 -7.72 14.87
N ASN A 171 -24.75 -7.40 13.75
CA ASN A 171 -24.10 -6.61 12.71
C ASN A 171 -23.81 -5.17 13.16
N ILE A 172 -24.71 -4.54 13.95
CA ILE A 172 -24.43 -3.21 14.53
C ILE A 172 -23.20 -3.25 15.43
N PHE A 173 -23.09 -4.28 16.28
CA PHE A 173 -21.93 -4.46 17.15
C PHE A 173 -20.64 -4.69 16.36
N LEU A 174 -20.70 -5.55 15.34
CA LEU A 174 -19.58 -5.80 14.43
C LEU A 174 -19.17 -4.53 13.65
N MET A 175 -20.13 -3.70 13.26
CA MET A 175 -19.83 -2.40 12.63
C MET A 175 -19.06 -1.47 13.55
N GLY A 176 -19.46 -1.37 14.83
CA GLY A 176 -18.73 -0.59 15.85
C GLY A 176 -17.30 -1.12 16.05
N PHE A 177 -17.16 -2.44 16.13
CA PHE A 177 -15.85 -3.10 16.18
C PHE A 177 -14.97 -2.76 14.96
N LEU A 178 -15.49 -2.96 13.76
CA LEU A 178 -14.74 -2.70 12.51
C LEU A 178 -14.36 -1.23 12.35
N ALA A 179 -15.25 -0.30 12.75
CA ALA A 179 -14.98 1.13 12.72
C ALA A 179 -13.82 1.49 13.65
N ALA A 180 -13.81 0.95 14.88
CA ALA A 180 -12.75 1.23 15.84
C ALA A 180 -11.41 0.61 15.42
N VAL A 181 -11.39 -0.64 14.93
CA VAL A 181 -10.17 -1.24 14.40
C VAL A 181 -9.65 -0.46 13.18
N SER A 182 -10.55 -0.06 12.27
CA SER A 182 -10.20 0.79 11.13
C SER A 182 -9.56 2.11 11.56
N PHE A 183 -10.12 2.76 12.60
CA PHE A 183 -9.58 3.99 13.18
C PHE A 183 -8.22 3.78 13.84
N LEU A 184 -8.04 2.73 14.64
CA LEU A 184 -6.75 2.43 15.28
C LEU A 184 -5.67 2.10 14.24
N VAL A 185 -6.00 1.39 13.17
CA VAL A 185 -5.06 1.11 12.08
C VAL A 185 -4.63 2.41 11.36
N ARG A 186 -5.57 3.35 11.13
CA ARG A 186 -5.26 4.66 10.52
C ARG A 186 -6.24 5.73 10.98
N PHE A 187 -5.77 6.67 11.82
CA PHE A 187 -6.65 7.68 12.47
C PHE A 187 -7.40 8.57 11.48
N GLN A 188 -6.83 8.84 10.30
CA GLN A 188 -7.45 9.67 9.28
C GLN A 188 -8.78 9.12 8.73
N ILE A 189 -9.09 7.83 8.93
CA ILE A 189 -10.42 7.28 8.57
C ILE A 189 -11.55 7.94 9.36
N ALA A 190 -11.23 8.62 10.48
CA ALA A 190 -12.18 9.41 11.24
C ALA A 190 -12.96 10.41 10.36
N PHE A 191 -12.36 10.92 9.31
CA PHE A 191 -13.02 11.84 8.39
C PHE A 191 -14.12 11.15 7.55
N ALA A 192 -13.90 9.89 7.16
CA ALA A 192 -14.92 9.09 6.49
C ALA A 192 -16.03 8.64 7.48
N LEU A 193 -15.64 8.25 8.68
CA LEU A 193 -16.58 7.94 9.76
C LEU A 193 -17.44 9.14 10.11
N PHE A 194 -16.86 10.34 10.22
CA PHE A 194 -17.60 11.56 10.44
C PHE A 194 -18.64 11.79 9.34
N GLY A 195 -18.30 11.63 8.08
CA GLY A 195 -19.24 11.72 6.97
C GLY A 195 -20.37 10.68 7.05
N PHE A 196 -20.05 9.45 7.40
CA PHE A 196 -21.02 8.38 7.59
C PHE A 196 -21.99 8.69 8.75
N PHE A 197 -21.48 9.09 9.92
CA PHE A 197 -22.32 9.43 11.06
C PHE A 197 -23.15 10.68 10.86
N SER A 198 -22.62 11.70 10.18
CA SER A 198 -23.37 12.88 9.80
C SER A 198 -24.55 12.51 8.88
N TRP A 199 -24.32 11.62 7.92
CA TRP A 199 -25.39 11.09 7.07
C TRP A 199 -26.43 10.30 7.86
N LEU A 200 -26.03 9.44 8.79
CA LEU A 200 -26.93 8.70 9.67
C LEU A 200 -27.80 9.62 10.50
N PHE A 201 -27.24 10.72 10.98
CA PHE A 201 -27.92 11.67 11.85
C PHE A 201 -28.88 12.61 11.09
N PHE A 202 -28.39 13.22 9.99
CA PHE A 202 -29.15 14.28 9.30
C PHE A 202 -30.06 13.75 8.18
N ILE A 203 -29.77 12.59 7.60
CA ILE A 203 -30.49 12.09 6.41
C ILE A 203 -31.27 10.81 6.71
N LYS A 204 -30.63 9.85 7.39
CA LYS A 204 -31.21 8.55 7.64
C LYS A 204 -32.05 8.51 8.92
N GLU A 205 -31.71 9.35 9.89
CA GLU A 205 -32.35 9.45 11.21
C GLU A 205 -32.41 8.09 11.92
N GLU A 206 -31.24 7.46 12.07
CA GLU A 206 -31.13 6.15 12.71
C GLU A 206 -31.54 6.20 14.18
N SER A 207 -31.95 5.03 14.70
CA SER A 207 -32.46 4.90 16.07
C SER A 207 -31.37 5.12 17.13
N LYS A 208 -31.73 5.70 18.28
CA LYS A 208 -30.81 5.85 19.45
C LYS A 208 -30.20 4.50 19.86
N ARG A 209 -30.93 3.39 19.67
CA ARG A 209 -30.43 2.04 19.98
C ARG A 209 -29.33 1.60 19.03
N PHE A 210 -29.34 2.06 17.78
CA PHE A 210 -28.26 1.83 16.83
C PHE A 210 -26.98 2.49 17.33
N TYR A 211 -27.04 3.79 17.63
CA TYR A 211 -25.87 4.54 18.13
C TYR A 211 -25.31 3.94 19.41
N LEU A 212 -26.16 3.59 20.37
CA LEU A 212 -25.72 2.99 21.64
C LEU A 212 -24.92 1.71 21.40
N LYS A 213 -25.45 0.75 20.63
CA LYS A 213 -24.77 -0.54 20.37
C LYS A 213 -23.49 -0.36 19.58
N PHE A 214 -23.50 0.51 18.60
CA PHE A 214 -22.31 0.84 17.83
C PHE A 214 -21.24 1.46 18.74
N SER A 215 -21.60 2.46 19.53
CA SER A 215 -20.66 3.15 20.43
C SER A 215 -20.09 2.24 21.51
N VAL A 216 -20.89 1.33 22.08
CA VAL A 216 -20.38 0.36 23.07
C VAL A 216 -19.28 -0.49 22.45
N ALA A 217 -19.49 -1.07 21.25
CA ALA A 217 -18.48 -1.86 20.58
C ALA A 217 -17.25 -1.02 20.22
N PHE A 218 -17.47 0.19 19.70
CA PHE A 218 -16.41 1.11 19.31
C PHE A 218 -15.51 1.46 20.50
N ILE A 219 -16.11 1.87 21.63
CA ILE A 219 -15.36 2.24 22.85
C ILE A 219 -14.62 1.04 23.46
N MET A 220 -15.25 -0.15 23.48
CA MET A 220 -14.57 -1.37 23.96
C MET A 220 -13.29 -1.64 23.16
N VAL A 221 -13.32 -1.51 21.86
CA VAL A 221 -12.14 -1.71 21.01
C VAL A 221 -11.10 -0.62 21.20
N LEU A 222 -11.52 0.64 21.40
CA LEU A 222 -10.57 1.72 21.74
C LEU A 222 -9.85 1.45 23.07
N ILE A 223 -10.56 0.95 24.08
CA ILE A 223 -9.95 0.57 25.39
C ILE A 223 -8.95 -0.58 25.17
N LEU A 224 -9.32 -1.62 24.40
CA LEU A 224 -8.40 -2.71 24.09
C LEU A 224 -7.18 -2.22 23.29
N GLY A 225 -7.37 -1.30 22.34
CA GLY A 225 -6.29 -0.67 21.62
C GLY A 225 -5.35 0.14 22.51
N PHE A 226 -5.90 0.93 23.45
CA PHE A 226 -5.13 1.65 24.46
C PHE A 226 -4.29 0.70 25.33
N LEU A 227 -4.86 -0.41 25.78
CA LEU A 227 -4.14 -1.41 26.58
C LEU A 227 -3.03 -2.08 25.76
N LEU A 228 -3.30 -2.40 24.50
CA LEU A 228 -2.34 -3.00 23.59
C LEU A 228 -1.18 -2.04 23.27
N ASP A 229 -1.48 -0.77 22.98
CA ASP A 229 -0.49 0.27 22.74
C ASP A 229 0.37 0.49 24.01
N SER A 230 -0.24 0.54 25.19
CA SER A 230 0.47 0.70 26.47
C SER A 230 1.40 -0.48 26.79
N TRP A 231 0.96 -1.71 26.47
CA TRP A 231 1.81 -2.89 26.57
C TRP A 231 3.02 -2.84 25.65
N PHE A 232 2.78 -2.42 24.39
CA PHE A 232 3.83 -2.38 23.37
C PHE A 232 4.92 -1.36 23.70
N TYR A 233 4.49 -0.13 24.05
CA TYR A 233 5.38 0.98 24.38
C TYR A 233 5.86 0.99 25.85
N GLU A 234 5.46 0.01 26.66
CA GLU A 234 5.85 -0.17 28.05
C GLU A 234 5.53 1.05 28.96
N THR A 235 4.58 1.87 28.52
CA THR A 235 4.09 3.06 29.25
C THR A 235 2.62 3.30 28.92
N LEU A 236 1.87 3.94 29.81
CA LEU A 236 0.50 4.35 29.52
C LEU A 236 0.48 5.27 28.28
N THR A 237 -0.08 4.78 27.19
CA THR A 237 0.05 5.44 25.89
C THR A 237 -1.31 5.55 25.20
N CYS A 238 -1.73 6.77 24.92
CA CYS A 238 -2.89 7.05 24.08
C CYS A 238 -2.44 7.56 22.71
N THR A 239 -2.17 6.63 21.80
CA THR A 239 -1.60 6.94 20.48
C THR A 239 -2.44 7.91 19.63
N PRO A 240 -3.81 7.88 19.63
CA PRO A 240 -4.60 8.90 18.96
C PRO A 240 -4.40 10.31 19.51
N PHE A 241 -4.24 10.44 20.83
CA PHE A 241 -3.99 11.73 21.47
C PHE A 241 -2.58 12.25 21.15
N ASN A 242 -1.58 11.38 21.22
CA ASN A 242 -0.20 11.72 20.86
C ASN A 242 -0.12 12.16 19.39
N TYR A 243 -0.81 11.44 18.50
CA TYR A 243 -0.89 11.80 17.07
C TYR A 243 -1.53 13.19 16.87
N LEU A 244 -2.63 13.48 17.58
CA LEU A 244 -3.31 14.76 17.51
C LEU A 244 -2.37 15.90 17.97
N ASN A 245 -1.68 15.71 19.08
CA ASN A 245 -0.74 16.69 19.64
C ASN A 245 0.42 16.95 18.66
N GLU A 246 1.02 15.91 18.09
CA GLU A 246 2.17 16.05 17.17
C GLU A 246 1.80 16.80 15.90
N PHE A 247 0.66 16.49 15.29
CA PHE A 247 0.30 17.07 13.97
C PHE A 247 -0.59 18.31 14.03
N ILE A 248 -1.27 18.58 15.14
CA ILE A 248 -2.20 19.71 15.28
C ILE A 248 -1.65 20.78 16.22
N ALA A 249 -1.09 20.39 17.35
CA ALA A 249 -0.62 21.32 18.37
C ALA A 249 0.85 21.76 18.17
N SER A 250 1.69 20.93 17.54
CA SER A 250 3.08 21.30 17.28
C SER A 250 3.20 22.37 16.21
N ASN A 251 4.14 23.30 16.40
CA ASN A 251 4.48 24.33 15.41
C ASN A 251 5.32 23.78 14.24
N ASP A 252 5.68 22.50 14.23
CA ASP A 252 6.56 21.85 13.25
C ASP A 252 5.89 21.50 11.92
N LYS A 253 4.71 22.06 11.66
CA LYS A 253 3.95 21.83 10.40
C LYS A 253 4.75 22.12 9.12
N ALA A 254 5.78 22.99 9.21
CA ALA A 254 6.62 23.36 8.09
C ALA A 254 7.62 22.26 7.68
N ASN A 255 8.02 21.37 8.60
CA ASN A 255 9.06 20.36 8.35
C ASN A 255 8.62 19.27 7.36
N TYR A 256 7.30 19.02 7.22
CA TYR A 256 6.76 17.99 6.32
C TYR A 256 6.31 18.51 4.96
N GLY A 257 6.50 19.82 4.69
CA GLY A 257 6.03 20.49 3.48
C GLY A 257 4.52 20.80 3.50
N ILE A 258 4.14 21.83 2.76
CA ILE A 258 2.75 22.30 2.64
C ILE A 258 2.32 22.14 1.18
N SER A 259 1.17 21.50 0.96
CA SER A 259 0.57 21.34 -0.36
C SER A 259 -0.72 22.15 -0.47
N PRO A 260 -1.09 22.64 -1.67
CA PRO A 260 -2.30 23.44 -1.86
C PRO A 260 -3.57 22.62 -1.55
N TRP A 261 -4.69 23.31 -1.23
CA TRP A 261 -5.95 22.65 -0.88
C TRP A 261 -6.50 21.75 -2.00
N TYR A 262 -6.21 22.06 -3.26
CA TYR A 262 -6.69 21.30 -4.43
C TYR A 262 -5.83 20.09 -4.78
N TYR A 263 -4.78 19.79 -4.04
CA TYR A 263 -3.84 18.69 -4.29
C TYR A 263 -4.53 17.36 -4.59
N TYR A 264 -5.53 16.97 -3.81
CA TYR A 264 -6.21 15.69 -4.02
C TYR A 264 -7.10 15.67 -5.25
N PHE A 265 -7.65 16.81 -5.67
CA PHE A 265 -8.39 16.91 -6.92
C PHE A 265 -7.46 16.71 -8.12
N GLU A 266 -6.24 17.24 -8.06
CA GLU A 266 -5.20 16.97 -9.05
C GLU A 266 -4.80 15.48 -9.01
N LYS A 267 -4.59 14.88 -7.83
CA LYS A 267 -4.20 13.47 -7.68
C LYS A 267 -5.27 12.48 -8.14
N ILE A 268 -6.55 12.77 -7.97
CA ILE A 268 -7.63 11.95 -8.54
C ILE A 268 -7.51 11.86 -10.07
N ILE A 269 -7.00 12.92 -10.71
CA ILE A 269 -6.80 12.94 -12.17
C ILE A 269 -5.45 12.30 -12.56
N THR A 270 -4.37 12.66 -11.87
CA THR A 270 -3.00 12.33 -12.31
C THR A 270 -2.53 10.96 -11.85
N PHE A 271 -2.88 10.52 -10.64
CA PHE A 271 -2.44 9.22 -10.11
C PHE A 271 -2.91 8.03 -10.95
N PRO A 272 -4.23 7.89 -11.31
CA PRO A 272 -4.68 6.78 -12.13
C PRO A 272 -4.37 6.98 -13.63
N THR A 273 -3.63 8.00 -14.00
CA THR A 273 -3.44 8.62 -15.32
C THR A 273 -4.65 9.43 -15.78
N PRO A 274 -4.46 10.50 -16.58
CA PRO A 274 -5.57 11.35 -17.03
C PRO A 274 -6.68 10.60 -17.79
N PHE A 275 -6.34 9.52 -18.53
CA PHE A 275 -7.32 8.72 -19.26
C PHE A 275 -8.33 8.01 -18.36
N ILE A 276 -7.94 7.68 -17.13
CA ILE A 276 -8.79 7.06 -16.10
C ILE A 276 -9.28 8.12 -15.10
N GLY A 277 -8.40 9.02 -14.70
CA GLY A 277 -8.67 10.03 -13.68
C GLY A 277 -9.70 11.07 -14.10
N ILE A 278 -9.69 11.54 -15.35
CA ILE A 278 -10.70 12.50 -15.83
C ILE A 278 -12.11 11.89 -15.81
N PRO A 279 -12.37 10.70 -16.39
CA PRO A 279 -13.66 10.03 -16.22
C PRO A 279 -14.07 9.81 -14.77
N LEU A 280 -13.13 9.44 -13.89
CA LEU A 280 -13.37 9.26 -12.47
C LEU A 280 -13.76 10.57 -11.79
N PHE A 281 -13.01 11.65 -12.01
CA PHE A 281 -13.27 12.97 -11.44
C PHE A 281 -14.63 13.52 -11.89
N ILE A 282 -14.94 13.43 -13.18
CA ILE A 282 -16.24 13.83 -13.72
C ILE A 282 -17.37 13.00 -13.08
N SER A 283 -17.19 11.69 -12.94
CA SER A 283 -18.18 10.81 -12.31
C SER A 283 -18.40 11.15 -10.83
N LEU A 284 -17.35 11.49 -10.09
CA LEU A 284 -17.43 11.96 -8.70
C LEU A 284 -18.25 13.27 -8.61
N LEU A 285 -17.92 14.27 -9.42
CA LEU A 285 -18.63 15.55 -9.41
C LEU A 285 -20.11 15.36 -9.74
N PHE A 286 -20.44 14.63 -10.80
CA PHE A 286 -21.83 14.35 -11.15
C PHE A 286 -22.56 13.57 -10.06
N PHE A 287 -21.88 12.58 -9.45
CA PHE A 287 -22.47 11.79 -8.38
C PHE A 287 -22.81 12.69 -7.17
N PHE A 288 -21.91 13.56 -6.74
CA PHE A 288 -22.14 14.47 -5.60
C PHE A 288 -23.27 15.44 -5.87
N ILE A 289 -23.29 16.08 -7.05
CA ILE A 289 -24.32 17.06 -7.41
C ILE A 289 -25.70 16.42 -7.53
N LYS A 290 -25.77 15.22 -8.12
CA LYS A 290 -27.06 14.57 -8.40
C LYS A 290 -27.60 13.69 -7.27
N ASN A 291 -26.74 13.33 -6.30
CA ASN A 291 -27.11 12.48 -5.18
C ASN A 291 -26.64 13.08 -3.83
N PRO A 292 -27.01 14.33 -3.49
CA PRO A 292 -26.52 15.01 -2.29
C PRO A 292 -26.92 14.32 -0.99
N LYS A 293 -28.03 13.57 -0.99
CA LYS A 293 -28.53 12.80 0.17
C LYS A 293 -28.02 11.37 0.23
N ASN A 294 -27.11 10.97 -0.67
CA ASN A 294 -26.58 9.61 -0.69
C ASN A 294 -25.44 9.46 0.33
N MET A 295 -25.40 8.32 1.02
CA MET A 295 -24.39 7.97 2.01
C MET A 295 -22.95 8.14 1.47
N PHE A 296 -22.68 7.64 0.26
CA PHE A 296 -21.33 7.73 -0.34
C PHE A 296 -20.92 9.19 -0.62
N THR A 297 -21.87 10.08 -0.93
CA THR A 297 -21.59 11.51 -1.08
C THR A 297 -21.08 12.10 0.24
N TRP A 298 -21.75 11.84 1.34
CA TRP A 298 -21.35 12.34 2.66
C TRP A 298 -20.00 11.80 3.09
N ILE A 299 -19.76 10.50 2.91
CA ILE A 299 -18.47 9.87 3.24
C ILE A 299 -17.34 10.49 2.43
N LEU A 300 -17.47 10.52 1.10
CA LEU A 300 -16.39 10.94 0.20
C LEU A 300 -16.14 12.44 0.26
N VAL A 301 -17.19 13.25 0.34
CA VAL A 301 -17.06 14.72 0.47
C VAL A 301 -16.40 15.08 1.79
N SER A 302 -16.83 14.49 2.90
CA SER A 302 -16.23 14.71 4.21
C SER A 302 -14.74 14.31 4.22
N PHE A 303 -14.42 13.14 3.67
CA PHE A 303 -13.06 12.64 3.61
C PHE A 303 -12.15 13.57 2.79
N LEU A 304 -12.57 13.96 1.60
CA LEU A 304 -11.84 14.89 0.74
C LEU A 304 -11.70 16.29 1.36
N PHE A 305 -12.76 16.79 1.97
CA PHE A 305 -12.78 18.12 2.59
C PHE A 305 -11.75 18.24 3.70
N PHE A 306 -11.79 17.32 4.69
CA PHE A 306 -10.86 17.39 5.81
C PHE A 306 -9.41 17.18 5.39
N HIS A 307 -9.14 16.23 4.48
CA HIS A 307 -7.78 16.06 3.94
C HIS A 307 -7.31 17.29 3.13
N SER A 308 -8.22 18.02 2.48
CA SER A 308 -7.85 19.23 1.73
C SER A 308 -7.45 20.39 2.64
N ILE A 309 -7.97 20.44 3.88
CA ILE A 309 -7.62 21.47 4.87
C ILE A 309 -6.26 21.19 5.52
N VAL A 310 -5.90 19.92 5.74
CA VAL A 310 -4.61 19.56 6.34
C VAL A 310 -3.46 20.03 5.44
N GLY A 311 -2.44 20.67 6.02
CA GLY A 311 -1.31 21.27 5.27
C GLY A 311 -0.45 20.21 4.56
N HIS A 312 0.03 19.21 5.29
CA HIS A 312 0.81 18.11 4.71
C HIS A 312 -0.10 17.13 3.97
N LYS A 313 0.22 16.85 2.72
CA LYS A 313 -0.60 16.00 1.86
C LYS A 313 0.26 14.99 1.10
N GLU A 314 -0.18 13.74 1.12
CA GLU A 314 0.38 12.66 0.32
C GLU A 314 -0.72 11.93 -0.43
N GLU A 315 -0.41 11.38 -1.60
CA GLU A 315 -1.40 10.66 -2.42
C GLU A 315 -1.97 9.42 -1.72
N ARG A 316 -1.16 8.76 -0.88
CA ARG A 316 -1.57 7.56 -0.12
C ARG A 316 -2.69 7.84 0.89
N PHE A 317 -2.85 9.09 1.35
CA PHE A 317 -3.95 9.41 2.27
C PHE A 317 -5.33 9.21 1.65
N MET A 318 -5.42 9.13 0.31
CA MET A 318 -6.66 8.79 -0.39
C MET A 318 -6.89 7.27 -0.54
N PHE A 319 -5.92 6.42 -0.23
CA PHE A 319 -6.06 4.98 -0.43
C PHE A 319 -7.19 4.31 0.37
N PRO A 320 -7.58 4.77 1.58
CA PRO A 320 -8.70 4.17 2.30
C PRO A 320 -10.03 4.15 1.54
N ILE A 321 -10.25 5.09 0.61
CA ILE A 321 -11.53 5.22 -0.12
C ILE A 321 -11.50 4.61 -1.54
N VAL A 322 -10.35 4.10 -2.00
CA VAL A 322 -10.19 3.67 -3.41
C VAL A 322 -11.14 2.54 -3.83
N TYR A 323 -11.52 1.65 -2.91
CA TYR A 323 -12.42 0.53 -3.21
C TYR A 323 -13.88 0.94 -3.44
N MET A 324 -14.25 2.17 -3.12
CA MET A 324 -15.58 2.74 -3.43
C MET A 324 -15.61 3.40 -4.82
N LEU A 325 -14.45 3.77 -5.37
CA LEU A 325 -14.36 4.52 -6.63
C LEU A 325 -14.94 3.77 -7.85
N PRO A 326 -14.78 2.44 -8.00
CA PRO A 326 -15.40 1.71 -9.10
C PRO A 326 -16.93 1.81 -9.11
N LEU A 327 -17.57 1.82 -7.93
CA LEU A 327 -19.01 2.02 -7.82
C LEU A 327 -19.43 3.39 -8.35
N ILE A 328 -18.73 4.45 -7.91
CA ILE A 328 -19.04 5.83 -8.30
C ILE A 328 -18.82 6.03 -9.80
N LEU A 329 -17.71 5.52 -10.34
CA LEU A 329 -17.39 5.57 -11.76
C LEU A 329 -18.48 4.88 -12.59
N SER A 330 -18.90 3.68 -12.16
CA SER A 330 -19.91 2.90 -12.87
C SER A 330 -21.30 3.54 -12.79
N LEU A 331 -21.69 4.10 -11.63
CA LEU A 331 -22.95 4.81 -11.47
C LEU A 331 -22.96 6.13 -12.26
N GLY A 332 -21.85 6.86 -12.29
CA GLY A 332 -21.69 8.05 -13.11
C GLY A 332 -21.89 7.75 -14.59
N TYR A 333 -21.25 6.68 -15.09
CA TYR A 333 -21.44 6.23 -16.47
C TYR A 333 -22.88 5.81 -16.75
N SER A 334 -23.46 4.93 -15.93
CA SER A 334 -24.77 4.33 -16.18
C SER A 334 -25.90 5.38 -16.19
N LYS A 335 -25.90 6.30 -15.24
CA LYS A 335 -27.00 7.27 -15.07
C LYS A 335 -26.91 8.48 -15.99
N TYR A 336 -25.68 8.89 -16.37
CA TYR A 336 -25.49 10.21 -17.03
C TYR A 336 -25.00 10.10 -18.48
N ILE A 337 -24.42 8.99 -18.88
CA ILE A 337 -23.80 8.84 -20.21
C ILE A 337 -24.49 7.78 -21.06
N HIS A 338 -24.89 6.64 -20.49
CA HIS A 338 -25.40 5.47 -21.22
C HIS A 338 -26.60 5.77 -22.14
N ASN A 339 -27.54 6.62 -21.70
CA ASN A 339 -28.74 6.95 -22.46
C ASN A 339 -28.51 7.95 -23.61
N ARG A 340 -27.31 8.45 -23.77
CA ARG A 340 -26.94 9.34 -24.88
C ARG A 340 -26.18 8.56 -25.94
N LYS A 341 -26.55 8.69 -27.22
CA LYS A 341 -25.78 8.08 -28.33
C LYS A 341 -24.34 8.59 -28.23
N PRO A 342 -23.35 7.73 -27.93
CA PRO A 342 -21.99 8.20 -27.70
C PRO A 342 -21.40 8.70 -29.03
N LYS A 343 -20.92 9.95 -29.04
CA LYS A 343 -20.14 10.51 -30.15
C LYS A 343 -18.89 9.65 -30.36
N VAL A 344 -18.34 9.65 -31.56
CA VAL A 344 -17.11 8.90 -31.91
C VAL A 344 -15.99 9.17 -30.92
N ILE A 345 -15.79 10.42 -30.54
CA ILE A 345 -14.79 10.85 -29.55
C ILE A 345 -14.93 10.11 -28.22
N PHE A 346 -16.17 9.93 -27.75
CA PHE A 346 -16.39 9.22 -26.49
C PHE A 346 -16.03 7.72 -26.57
N ARG A 347 -16.27 7.08 -27.73
CA ARG A 347 -15.87 5.67 -27.96
C ARG A 347 -14.33 5.54 -27.95
N VAL A 348 -13.63 6.51 -28.56
CA VAL A 348 -12.17 6.56 -28.55
C VAL A 348 -11.63 6.73 -27.12
N VAL A 349 -12.17 7.67 -26.34
CA VAL A 349 -11.78 7.86 -24.94
C VAL A 349 -12.01 6.60 -24.12
N LEU A 350 -13.16 5.92 -24.31
CA LEU A 350 -13.45 4.66 -23.62
C LEU A 350 -12.50 3.53 -24.03
N ALA A 351 -12.16 3.43 -25.32
CA ALA A 351 -11.16 2.46 -25.79
C ALA A 351 -9.79 2.72 -25.17
N LEU A 352 -9.33 3.97 -25.16
CA LEU A 352 -8.08 4.38 -24.52
C LEU A 352 -8.09 4.08 -23.02
N PHE A 353 -9.21 4.36 -22.33
CA PHE A 353 -9.38 3.99 -20.92
C PHE A 353 -9.08 2.51 -20.68
N PHE A 354 -9.69 1.60 -21.47
CA PHE A 354 -9.48 0.17 -21.30
C PHE A 354 -8.08 -0.30 -21.71
N VAL A 355 -7.53 0.22 -22.79
CA VAL A 355 -6.16 -0.11 -23.22
C VAL A 355 -5.14 0.31 -22.17
N VAL A 356 -5.23 1.56 -21.68
CA VAL A 356 -4.34 2.09 -20.66
C VAL A 356 -4.51 1.31 -19.35
N ASN A 357 -5.75 1.04 -18.94
CA ASN A 357 -6.01 0.27 -17.73
C ASN A 357 -5.43 -1.14 -17.80
N PHE A 358 -5.63 -1.85 -18.90
CA PHE A 358 -5.09 -3.21 -19.09
C PHE A 358 -3.56 -3.21 -19.05
N PHE A 359 -2.95 -2.30 -19.80
CA PHE A 359 -1.48 -2.15 -19.86
C PHE A 359 -0.89 -1.85 -18.47
N LEU A 360 -1.48 -0.90 -17.74
CA LEU A 360 -1.01 -0.54 -16.39
C LEU A 360 -1.28 -1.66 -15.37
N THR A 361 -2.39 -2.38 -15.48
CA THR A 361 -2.65 -3.56 -14.62
C THR A 361 -1.52 -4.58 -14.80
N PHE A 362 -1.17 -4.89 -16.03
CA PHE A 362 -0.05 -5.80 -16.32
C PHE A 362 1.28 -5.26 -15.79
N LEU A 363 1.64 -4.02 -16.16
CA LEU A 363 2.91 -3.40 -15.78
C LEU A 363 3.07 -3.32 -14.25
N MET A 364 2.02 -2.91 -13.54
CA MET A 364 2.07 -2.75 -12.09
C MET A 364 1.97 -4.08 -11.34
N SER A 365 1.41 -5.12 -11.94
CA SER A 365 1.43 -6.47 -11.36
C SER A 365 2.80 -7.13 -11.41
N VAL A 366 3.66 -6.79 -12.38
CA VAL A 366 5.02 -7.32 -12.49
C VAL A 366 6.08 -6.43 -11.83
N LYS A 367 5.71 -5.23 -11.38
CA LYS A 367 6.65 -4.25 -10.83
C LYS A 367 6.98 -4.54 -9.38
N GLY A 368 8.24 -4.87 -9.08
CA GLY A 368 8.80 -4.78 -7.73
C GLY A 368 8.79 -3.32 -7.22
N VAL A 369 8.54 -3.11 -5.93
CA VAL A 369 8.28 -1.75 -5.38
C VAL A 369 9.47 -1.15 -4.69
N GLY A 370 10.31 -1.90 -4.01
CA GLY A 370 11.47 -1.42 -3.24
C GLY A 370 12.65 -0.93 -4.10
N ARG A 371 12.40 -0.27 -5.23
CA ARG A 371 13.41 0.20 -6.20
C ARG A 371 14.41 -0.88 -6.63
N GLY A 372 14.04 -2.15 -6.47
CA GLY A 372 14.86 -3.32 -6.78
C GLY A 372 15.93 -3.66 -5.73
N ARG A 373 16.14 -2.84 -4.71
CA ARG A 373 17.13 -3.10 -3.64
C ARG A 373 16.88 -4.41 -2.94
N LEU A 374 15.63 -4.65 -2.55
CA LEU A 374 15.25 -5.90 -1.89
C LEU A 374 15.30 -7.13 -2.80
N VAL A 375 15.36 -6.97 -4.11
CA VAL A 375 15.63 -8.08 -5.05
C VAL A 375 17.06 -8.58 -4.90
N ILE A 376 18.01 -7.64 -4.76
CA ILE A 376 19.43 -7.97 -4.49
C ILE A 376 19.56 -8.54 -3.07
N ALA A 377 18.93 -7.92 -2.08
CA ALA A 377 18.96 -8.39 -0.70
C ALA A 377 18.36 -9.81 -0.57
N ALA A 378 17.28 -10.11 -1.27
CA ALA A 378 16.69 -11.46 -1.32
C ALA A 378 17.66 -12.46 -1.95
N TYR A 379 18.32 -12.09 -3.05
CA TYR A 379 19.34 -12.94 -3.68
C TYR A 379 20.50 -13.24 -2.71
N ILE A 380 20.99 -12.24 -1.99
CA ILE A 380 22.04 -12.44 -0.97
C ILE A 380 21.52 -13.38 0.12
N TYR A 381 20.29 -13.19 0.59
CA TYR A 381 19.67 -14.05 1.58
C TYR A 381 19.61 -15.51 1.10
N GLU A 382 19.18 -15.78 -0.11
CA GLU A 382 19.02 -17.13 -0.65
C GLU A 382 20.35 -17.88 -0.85
N HIS A 383 21.42 -17.15 -1.26
CA HIS A 383 22.68 -17.79 -1.67
C HIS A 383 23.78 -17.75 -0.60
N TYR A 384 23.63 -16.90 0.44
CA TYR A 384 24.67 -16.65 1.43
C TYR A 384 24.19 -16.79 2.89
N GLN A 385 23.07 -17.48 3.14
CA GLN A 385 22.43 -17.61 4.46
C GLN A 385 23.38 -18.02 5.61
N ASN A 386 24.39 -18.87 5.33
CA ASN A 386 25.26 -19.46 6.34
C ASN A 386 26.69 -18.93 6.29
N LYS A 387 26.93 -17.88 5.50
CA LYS A 387 28.26 -17.31 5.31
C LYS A 387 28.33 -15.94 5.94
N GLU A 388 29.46 -15.62 6.55
CA GLU A 388 29.81 -14.24 6.89
C GLU A 388 30.25 -13.55 5.62
N ILE A 389 29.59 -12.44 5.27
CA ILE A 389 29.88 -11.66 4.10
C ILE A 389 30.11 -10.21 4.48
N ASP A 390 31.04 -9.57 3.79
CA ASP A 390 31.22 -8.13 3.81
C ASP A 390 30.54 -7.53 2.58
N LEU A 391 29.42 -6.80 2.80
CA LEU A 391 28.68 -6.10 1.78
C LEU A 391 29.18 -4.69 1.67
N ILE A 392 29.92 -4.40 0.61
CA ILE A 392 30.54 -3.10 0.34
C ILE A 392 29.60 -2.33 -0.61
N TYR A 393 29.34 -1.06 -0.31
CA TYR A 393 28.45 -0.22 -1.14
C TYR A 393 28.86 1.25 -1.09
N THR A 394 28.59 1.99 -2.16
CA THR A 394 28.65 3.45 -2.15
C THR A 394 27.38 4.03 -1.54
N THR A 395 27.41 5.29 -1.09
CA THR A 395 26.27 6.01 -0.47
C THR A 395 24.93 5.83 -1.20
N LYS A 396 24.94 5.58 -2.51
CA LYS A 396 23.75 5.33 -3.31
C LYS A 396 23.34 3.85 -3.37
N GLY A 397 24.25 2.96 -3.04
CA GLY A 397 24.13 1.50 -3.15
C GLY A 397 23.45 0.81 -1.97
N TYR A 398 22.91 1.52 -1.01
CA TYR A 398 22.23 0.98 0.15
C TYR A 398 21.23 -0.11 -0.17
N LEU A 399 21.32 -1.26 0.49
CA LEU A 399 20.29 -2.31 0.45
C LEU A 399 19.36 -2.27 1.66
N PHE A 400 19.90 -1.95 2.84
CA PHE A 400 19.21 -2.08 4.13
C PHE A 400 19.00 -0.74 4.85
N GLU A 401 19.08 0.38 4.14
CA GLU A 401 18.81 1.71 4.67
C GLU A 401 17.97 2.52 3.67
N ASP A 402 17.17 3.45 4.17
CA ASP A 402 16.46 4.40 3.30
C ASP A 402 17.39 5.60 3.00
N PRO A 403 17.65 5.92 1.73
CA PRO A 403 18.51 7.05 1.38
C PRO A 403 17.90 8.42 1.74
N SER A 404 16.66 8.47 2.16
CA SER A 404 16.01 9.71 2.60
C SER A 404 16.22 10.03 4.09
N GLY A 405 16.89 9.13 4.85
CA GLY A 405 17.16 9.31 6.27
C GLY A 405 17.82 8.09 6.90
N PRO A 406 18.26 8.17 8.17
CA PRO A 406 18.92 7.07 8.86
C PRO A 406 17.90 6.01 9.33
N LEU A 407 17.17 5.42 8.39
CA LEU A 407 16.16 4.39 8.66
C LEU A 407 16.69 3.03 8.23
N HIS A 408 16.86 2.11 9.19
CA HIS A 408 17.40 0.77 8.98
C HIS A 408 16.29 -0.24 8.62
N MET A 409 16.54 -1.10 7.63
CA MET A 409 15.66 -2.20 7.23
C MET A 409 16.11 -3.52 7.87
N ASN A 410 16.09 -3.58 9.20
CA ASN A 410 16.58 -4.72 9.98
C ASN A 410 15.77 -5.99 9.74
N PHE A 411 14.48 -5.86 9.46
CA PHE A 411 13.61 -6.98 9.13
C PHE A 411 14.14 -7.83 7.95
N TYR A 412 14.76 -7.19 6.95
CA TYR A 412 15.31 -7.88 5.78
C TYR A 412 16.82 -8.18 5.89
N LYS A 413 17.52 -7.60 6.87
CA LYS A 413 18.95 -7.75 7.05
C LYS A 413 19.27 -9.09 7.72
N GLN A 414 20.22 -9.82 7.17
CA GLN A 414 20.78 -10.99 7.84
C GLN A 414 21.75 -10.59 8.95
N GLN A 415 21.78 -11.36 10.06
CA GLN A 415 22.71 -11.11 11.16
C GLN A 415 24.18 -11.28 10.76
N LYS A 416 24.48 -12.05 9.72
CA LYS A 416 25.87 -12.34 9.25
C LYS A 416 26.33 -11.43 8.11
N VAL A 417 25.59 -10.40 7.77
CA VAL A 417 25.99 -9.42 6.74
C VAL A 417 26.59 -8.19 7.41
N ASN A 418 27.91 -8.02 7.28
CA ASN A 418 28.61 -6.80 7.66
C ASN A 418 28.47 -5.80 6.53
N THR A 419 27.98 -4.61 6.82
CA THR A 419 27.80 -3.55 5.82
C THR A 419 28.94 -2.54 5.91
N LEU A 420 29.61 -2.28 4.79
CA LEU A 420 30.76 -1.35 4.70
C LEU A 420 30.43 -0.26 3.66
N GLU A 421 30.24 0.96 4.12
CA GLU A 421 30.05 2.10 3.24
C GLU A 421 31.39 2.66 2.78
N VAL A 422 31.49 3.00 1.49
CA VAL A 422 32.65 3.66 0.89
C VAL A 422 32.23 4.98 0.23
N SER A 423 33.07 5.98 0.33
CA SER A 423 32.79 7.28 -0.24
C SER A 423 32.90 7.29 -1.77
N ASN A 424 33.75 6.43 -2.33
CA ASN A 424 33.94 6.29 -3.78
C ASN A 424 34.37 4.87 -4.16
N LEU A 425 34.25 4.52 -5.44
CA LEU A 425 34.64 3.22 -5.97
C LEU A 425 36.11 2.87 -5.87
N CYS A 426 37.02 3.89 -5.74
CA CYS A 426 38.45 3.67 -5.64
C CYS A 426 38.83 3.03 -4.29
N GLU A 427 38.09 3.33 -3.23
CA GLU A 427 38.32 2.75 -1.90
C GLU A 427 38.00 1.26 -1.84
N ILE A 428 37.15 0.76 -2.72
CA ILE A 428 36.78 -0.64 -2.77
C ILE A 428 38.02 -1.52 -2.97
N SER A 429 38.94 -1.11 -3.82
CA SER A 429 40.15 -1.87 -4.12
C SER A 429 41.08 -2.06 -2.91
N THR A 430 41.08 -1.14 -1.96
CA THR A 430 41.85 -1.26 -0.70
C THR A 430 41.19 -2.23 0.26
N ILE A 431 39.85 -2.11 0.43
CA ILE A 431 39.07 -2.98 1.32
C ILE A 431 39.07 -4.43 0.83
N LEU A 432 39.09 -4.64 -0.48
CA LEU A 432 39.15 -6.00 -1.05
C LEU A 432 40.35 -6.81 -0.58
N ASN A 433 41.43 -6.19 -0.13
CA ASN A 433 42.65 -6.84 0.29
C ASN A 433 42.75 -7.12 1.82
N GLU A 434 41.83 -6.59 2.64
CA GLU A 434 42.01 -6.53 4.09
C GLU A 434 41.37 -7.64 4.92
N ASN A 435 40.36 -8.38 4.45
CA ASN A 435 39.59 -9.35 5.25
C ASN A 435 39.42 -10.72 4.62
N LYS A 436 39.22 -11.76 5.48
CA LYS A 436 38.99 -13.14 5.07
C LYS A 436 37.54 -13.49 4.64
N ASN A 437 36.61 -12.57 4.82
CA ASN A 437 35.21 -12.81 4.51
C ASN A 437 34.95 -12.72 2.99
N GLU A 438 33.92 -13.43 2.53
CA GLU A 438 33.48 -13.34 1.14
C GLU A 438 32.91 -11.93 0.85
N LYS A 439 33.43 -11.27 -0.18
CA LYS A 439 33.15 -9.85 -0.46
C LYS A 439 32.15 -9.70 -1.58
N LEU A 440 31.04 -9.06 -1.25
CA LEU A 440 30.02 -8.65 -2.20
C LEU A 440 30.00 -7.13 -2.32
N VAL A 441 29.90 -6.64 -3.55
CA VAL A 441 29.92 -5.20 -3.84
C VAL A 441 28.65 -4.81 -4.57
N VAL A 442 27.97 -3.79 -4.08
CA VAL A 442 26.80 -3.19 -4.72
C VAL A 442 27.17 -1.84 -5.31
N ILE A 443 26.99 -1.71 -6.61
CA ILE A 443 27.39 -0.53 -7.38
C ILE A 443 26.21 -0.02 -8.21
N GLU A 444 25.98 1.30 -8.24
CA GLU A 444 25.09 1.89 -9.26
C GLU A 444 25.76 1.81 -10.65
N LEU A 445 24.99 1.46 -11.66
CA LEU A 445 25.48 1.38 -13.04
C LEU A 445 26.08 2.71 -13.51
N GLY A 446 25.50 3.85 -13.11
CA GLY A 446 26.01 5.17 -13.42
C GLY A 446 27.41 5.44 -12.85
N ASP A 447 27.64 5.04 -11.60
CA ASP A 447 28.93 5.18 -10.96
C ASP A 447 29.97 4.25 -11.61
N LEU A 448 29.58 3.05 -12.01
CA LEU A 448 30.46 2.12 -12.73
C LEU A 448 30.87 2.65 -14.11
N LEU A 449 29.95 3.30 -14.83
CA LEU A 449 30.24 3.86 -16.17
C LEU A 449 31.12 5.12 -16.14
N LEU A 450 31.11 5.86 -15.03
CA LEU A 450 31.86 7.09 -14.89
C LEU A 450 33.23 6.89 -14.25
N ASN A 451 33.54 5.72 -13.72
CA ASN A 451 34.70 5.50 -12.87
C ASN A 451 35.60 4.37 -13.40
N ASN A 452 36.87 4.70 -13.60
CA ASN A 452 37.90 3.78 -14.08
C ASN A 452 38.82 3.23 -12.96
N CYS A 453 38.53 3.53 -11.69
CA CYS A 453 39.40 3.14 -10.57
C CYS A 453 39.26 1.66 -10.16
N LEU A 454 38.05 1.07 -10.36
CA LEU A 454 37.80 -0.28 -9.92
C LEU A 454 38.15 -1.29 -11.03
N ASN A 455 39.14 -2.15 -10.75
CA ASN A 455 39.45 -3.25 -11.69
C ASN A 455 38.41 -4.34 -11.57
N MET A 456 37.66 -4.53 -12.67
CA MET A 456 36.58 -5.50 -12.76
C MET A 456 37.03 -6.90 -13.26
N GLU A 457 38.32 -7.15 -13.54
CA GLU A 457 38.80 -8.42 -14.09
C GLU A 457 38.50 -9.61 -13.19
N ASN A 458 38.51 -9.41 -11.86
CA ASN A 458 38.21 -10.45 -10.86
C ASN A 458 36.75 -10.38 -10.34
N ALA A 459 35.92 -9.52 -10.93
CA ALA A 459 34.53 -9.33 -10.51
C ALA A 459 33.60 -10.30 -11.25
N ILE A 460 32.86 -11.10 -10.50
CA ILE A 460 31.80 -11.97 -11.03
C ILE A 460 30.47 -11.27 -10.84
N PHE A 461 29.78 -10.96 -11.95
CA PHE A 461 28.42 -10.40 -11.89
C PHE A 461 27.45 -11.46 -11.36
N LEU A 462 26.62 -11.09 -10.36
CA LEU A 462 25.67 -11.97 -9.71
C LEU A 462 24.22 -11.59 -10.00
N LYS A 463 23.87 -10.33 -9.82
CA LYS A 463 22.46 -9.90 -9.89
C LYS A 463 22.33 -8.41 -10.23
N GLU A 464 21.23 -8.05 -10.90
CA GLU A 464 20.80 -6.66 -11.10
C GLU A 464 19.48 -6.39 -10.40
N SER A 465 19.25 -5.14 -10.00
CA SER A 465 18.08 -4.75 -9.21
C SER A 465 16.77 -4.71 -10.01
N LEU A 466 16.83 -4.58 -11.36
CA LEU A 466 15.66 -4.33 -12.21
C LEU A 466 15.70 -5.15 -13.52
N PRO A 467 15.79 -6.48 -13.48
CA PRO A 467 16.03 -7.29 -14.69
C PRO A 467 14.95 -7.13 -15.76
N ILE A 468 13.67 -7.13 -15.39
CA ILE A 468 12.56 -6.97 -16.34
C ILE A 468 12.46 -5.52 -16.85
N ARG A 469 12.78 -4.57 -15.99
CA ARG A 469 12.65 -3.14 -16.30
C ARG A 469 13.79 -2.65 -17.17
N LYS A 470 14.96 -3.28 -17.12
CA LYS A 470 16.13 -2.95 -17.94
C LYS A 470 15.80 -3.08 -19.43
N GLU A 471 15.31 -4.24 -19.87
CA GLU A 471 14.95 -4.51 -21.27
C GLU A 471 13.88 -3.54 -21.78
N TRP A 472 12.88 -3.25 -20.93
CA TRP A 472 11.86 -2.25 -21.23
C TRP A 472 12.45 -0.84 -21.40
N ILE A 473 13.32 -0.41 -20.50
CA ILE A 473 13.96 0.91 -20.54
C ILE A 473 14.85 1.02 -21.79
N LEU A 474 15.65 -0.01 -22.08
CA LEU A 474 16.48 -0.07 -23.28
C LEU A 474 15.64 0.04 -24.55
N THR A 475 14.55 -0.73 -24.64
CA THR A 475 13.63 -0.69 -25.78
C THR A 475 13.02 0.69 -25.97
N MET A 476 12.54 1.32 -24.89
CA MET A 476 11.93 2.65 -24.95
C MET A 476 12.96 3.74 -25.30
N ASN A 477 14.18 3.65 -24.77
CA ASN A 477 15.25 4.57 -25.11
C ASN A 477 15.66 4.44 -26.60
N ASN A 478 15.71 3.20 -27.13
CA ASN A 478 15.98 2.94 -28.55
C ASN A 478 14.85 3.48 -29.45
N LEU A 479 13.63 3.55 -28.96
CA LEU A 479 12.49 4.18 -29.65
C LEU A 479 12.46 5.71 -29.49
N GLY A 480 13.48 6.32 -28.87
CA GLY A 480 13.59 7.77 -28.68
C GLY A 480 12.86 8.33 -27.47
N PHE A 481 12.26 7.48 -26.65
CA PHE A 481 11.64 7.90 -25.38
C PHE A 481 12.69 7.90 -24.26
N LYS A 482 13.13 9.06 -23.78
CA LYS A 482 14.01 9.18 -22.61
C LYS A 482 13.27 8.82 -21.33
N THR A 483 13.07 7.53 -21.10
CA THR A 483 12.12 7.04 -20.08
C THR A 483 12.68 6.90 -18.69
N SER A 484 13.95 6.78 -18.45
CA SER A 484 14.55 6.86 -17.12
C SER A 484 16.04 6.50 -17.07
N LYS A 485 16.55 6.76 -15.99
CA LYS A 485 17.87 6.64 -15.39
C LYS A 485 18.23 5.16 -15.17
N LEU A 486 18.69 4.46 -16.22
CA LEU A 486 19.39 3.18 -16.08
C LEU A 486 20.62 3.29 -15.17
N ASP A 487 21.23 4.48 -15.16
CA ASP A 487 22.31 4.86 -14.29
C ASP A 487 22.05 4.56 -12.80
N LYS A 488 20.77 4.60 -12.36
CA LYS A 488 20.36 4.25 -10.98
C LYS A 488 20.09 2.76 -10.73
N MET A 489 20.37 1.90 -11.67
CA MET A 489 20.25 0.46 -11.47
C MET A 489 21.40 -0.04 -10.61
N LEU A 490 21.09 -0.82 -9.58
CA LEU A 490 22.09 -1.47 -8.73
C LEU A 490 22.53 -2.79 -9.34
N LEU A 491 23.82 -3.03 -9.28
CA LEU A 491 24.50 -4.25 -9.73
C LEU A 491 25.22 -4.86 -8.56
N LEU A 492 25.06 -6.19 -8.37
CA LEU A 492 25.75 -6.96 -7.36
C LEU A 492 26.88 -7.74 -8.01
N TYR A 493 28.09 -7.58 -7.48
CA TYR A 493 29.27 -8.32 -7.89
C TYR A 493 29.88 -9.05 -6.71
N LYS A 494 30.50 -10.20 -6.99
CA LYS A 494 31.40 -10.90 -6.08
C LYS A 494 32.81 -10.68 -6.57
N PHE A 495 33.72 -10.35 -5.68
CA PHE A 495 35.14 -10.28 -5.96
C PHE A 495 35.85 -11.53 -5.40
N ASN A 496 36.59 -12.22 -6.26
CA ASN A 496 37.44 -13.33 -5.84
C ASN A 496 38.74 -12.78 -5.27
N GLU A 497 39.26 -13.45 -4.23
CA GLU A 497 40.60 -13.17 -3.72
C GLU A 497 41.62 -13.26 -4.86
N ARG A 498 42.53 -12.31 -4.92
CA ARG A 498 43.69 -12.47 -5.80
C ARG A 498 44.49 -13.65 -5.30
N LYS A 499 44.61 -14.70 -6.13
CA LYS A 499 45.53 -15.81 -5.90
C LYS A 499 47.00 -15.34 -5.89
#